data_686d50e9eaaa0bc8f053294dbc091c68
#
_entry.id   686d50e9eaaa0bc8f053294dbc091c68
#
_cell.length_a   1.000
_cell.length_b   1.000
_cell.length_c   1.000
_cell.angle_alpha   90.00
_cell.angle_beta   90.00
_cell.angle_gamma   90.00
#
_symmetry.space_group_name_H-M   'P 1'
#
loop_
_entity.id
_entity.type
_entity.pdbx_description
1 polymer ?
#
loop_
_entity_poly.entity_id
_entity_poly.type
_entity_poly.pdbx_seq_one_letter_code
_entity_poly.pdbx_strand_id
1 'polypeptide(L)'
;NIMKKNSTDLYIVFTGDYHLSEYAGDYFGEREFLSGFTGSAGTLVIGMDKAALFTDGRYFVQAELQLKGTGIELMRIGVKDVPELTEYCIQNTPANGSIAVDGRTISASFGEKLEHKATKKNIKLDVTVDYAKSIWNNRPDFPYSKAFVSDNGETVREKLIRLREKINEKEAEGHIITSLDDICWLFNIRGNDVVYNPVIMSYAYVTDKCAYLFADKDRFSDEIIEKLQKDGVTLKPYEEFYDFLDTIEEKVILVDMKRINYCAYKKICNCGVETVKTLSPVTSMKAVKNPVEIKNLSDVHIEDGLALTRFMFWVKENAGKGITEKDAADYLDNERAKISDFIELSFETISAYGANAAMMHYSATKDNCATLKPEGMLLVDSGGQYMRGTTDVTRTIVLGPVSDEIKKAYTLTLKGMLALADARFLYGCTGFNLDILARGPLWEAGLDYRCGTGHGVGYLLNVHESPNGFRWKHILGQNDLCVMEPGMVTSDEPGVYVDGKYGIRIENEIVCVRDYENE
;
A
#
# COMPACT_ATOMS: atom_id res chain seq x y z
N ASN A 1 27.03 -11.47 -15.40
CA ASN A 1 28.15 -10.77 -16.07
C ASN A 1 28.31 -9.33 -15.55
N ILE A 2 27.23 -8.54 -15.35
CA ILE A 2 27.30 -7.15 -14.85
C ILE A 2 27.88 -7.13 -13.44
N MET A 3 27.41 -7.95 -12.53
CA MET A 3 27.91 -8.05 -11.16
C MET A 3 29.41 -8.35 -11.15
N LYS A 4 29.89 -9.32 -11.97
CA LYS A 4 31.34 -9.61 -12.11
C LYS A 4 32.13 -8.39 -12.57
N LYS A 5 31.62 -7.66 -13.58
CA LYS A 5 32.28 -6.46 -14.12
C LYS A 5 32.41 -5.36 -13.07
N ASN A 6 31.44 -5.25 -12.15
CA ASN A 6 31.41 -4.23 -11.11
C ASN A 6 31.92 -4.74 -9.75
N SER A 7 32.48 -5.96 -9.69
CA SER A 7 32.96 -6.57 -8.44
C SER A 7 31.89 -6.60 -7.35
N THR A 8 30.66 -6.91 -7.74
CA THR A 8 29.49 -7.04 -6.85
C THR A 8 29.25 -8.50 -6.53
N ASP A 9 29.26 -8.86 -5.26
CA ASP A 9 29.02 -10.24 -4.81
C ASP A 9 27.52 -10.54 -4.65
N LEU A 10 26.72 -9.51 -4.29
CA LEU A 10 25.30 -9.66 -4.06
C LEU A 10 24.54 -8.42 -4.54
N TYR A 11 23.45 -8.62 -5.28
CA TYR A 11 22.55 -7.57 -5.75
C TYR A 11 21.15 -7.78 -5.21
N ILE A 12 20.55 -6.71 -4.66
CA ILE A 12 19.22 -6.74 -4.05
C ILE A 12 18.27 -5.92 -4.89
N VAL A 13 17.09 -6.49 -5.21
CA VAL A 13 16.04 -5.82 -5.98
C VAL A 13 14.74 -5.90 -5.21
N PHE A 14 14.21 -4.73 -4.86
CA PHE A 14 12.94 -4.59 -4.15
C PHE A 14 11.77 -4.44 -5.11
N THR A 15 10.57 -4.79 -4.63
CA THR A 15 9.35 -4.23 -5.20
C THR A 15 9.19 -2.82 -4.65
N GLY A 16 8.96 -1.86 -5.53
CA GLY A 16 8.70 -0.48 -5.13
C GLY A 16 9.39 0.53 -6.05
N ASP A 17 8.90 1.75 -6.00
CA ASP A 17 9.40 2.91 -6.70
C ASP A 17 10.34 3.76 -5.82
N TYR A 18 10.75 4.92 -6.31
CA TYR A 18 11.60 5.86 -5.57
C TYR A 18 10.89 6.54 -4.38
N HIS A 19 9.59 6.36 -4.27
CA HIS A 19 8.71 6.90 -3.22
C HIS A 19 8.28 5.84 -2.22
N LEU A 20 8.70 4.58 -2.43
CA LEU A 20 8.34 3.42 -1.60
C LEU A 20 6.82 3.18 -1.58
N SER A 21 6.17 3.41 -2.72
CA SER A 21 4.75 3.17 -2.91
C SER A 21 4.45 1.66 -2.84
N GLU A 22 3.25 1.30 -2.41
CA GLU A 22 2.80 -0.10 -2.38
C GLU A 22 2.61 -0.64 -3.80
N TYR A 23 1.94 0.15 -4.65
CA TYR A 23 1.86 -0.11 -6.08
C TYR A 23 2.90 0.74 -6.79
N ALA A 24 3.64 0.15 -7.70
CA ALA A 24 4.66 0.82 -8.48
C ALA A 24 4.34 0.71 -9.97
N GLY A 25 4.57 1.77 -10.72
CA GLY A 25 4.39 1.73 -12.17
C GLY A 25 5.34 0.72 -12.85
N ASP A 26 5.00 0.29 -14.05
CA ASP A 26 5.70 -0.77 -14.80
C ASP A 26 7.20 -0.48 -15.00
N TYR A 27 7.60 0.79 -15.03
CA TYR A 27 9.01 1.20 -15.07
C TYR A 27 9.83 0.58 -13.93
N PHE A 28 9.22 0.36 -12.77
CA PHE A 28 9.84 -0.18 -11.57
C PHE A 28 9.69 -1.70 -11.44
N GLY A 29 9.21 -2.37 -12.47
CA GLY A 29 8.99 -3.84 -12.52
C GLY A 29 10.28 -4.68 -12.58
N GLU A 30 11.45 -4.17 -12.13
CA GLU A 30 12.74 -4.84 -12.21
C GLU A 30 12.74 -6.23 -11.56
N ARG A 31 12.13 -6.37 -10.38
CA ARG A 31 12.04 -7.65 -9.68
C ARG A 31 11.29 -8.69 -10.52
N GLU A 32 10.16 -8.31 -11.11
CA GLU A 32 9.37 -9.17 -11.98
C GLU A 32 10.15 -9.52 -13.25
N PHE A 33 10.76 -8.54 -13.91
CA PHE A 33 11.61 -8.76 -15.09
C PHE A 33 12.73 -9.78 -14.84
N LEU A 34 13.36 -9.75 -13.65
CA LEU A 34 14.49 -10.62 -13.32
C LEU A 34 14.07 -12.00 -12.77
N SER A 35 12.90 -12.12 -12.15
CA SER A 35 12.47 -13.35 -11.47
C SER A 35 11.30 -14.07 -12.13
N GLY A 36 10.49 -13.36 -12.92
CA GLY A 36 9.20 -13.86 -13.42
C GLY A 36 8.11 -13.93 -12.35
N PHE A 37 8.37 -13.47 -11.12
CA PHE A 37 7.39 -13.45 -10.06
C PHE A 37 6.54 -12.17 -10.14
N THR A 38 5.23 -12.30 -10.30
CA THR A 38 4.28 -11.19 -10.52
C THR A 38 3.56 -10.70 -9.27
N GLY A 39 3.76 -11.33 -8.10
CA GLY A 39 3.14 -10.89 -6.83
C GLY A 39 3.56 -9.46 -6.46
N SER A 40 2.68 -8.66 -5.86
CA SER A 40 2.92 -7.24 -5.57
C SER A 40 3.96 -6.98 -4.48
N ALA A 41 4.34 -7.97 -3.68
CA ALA A 41 5.32 -7.81 -2.61
C ALA A 41 6.42 -8.90 -2.66
N GLY A 42 7.68 -8.47 -2.71
CA GLY A 42 8.82 -9.38 -2.69
C GLY A 42 10.15 -8.67 -2.85
N THR A 43 11.22 -9.36 -2.44
CA THR A 43 12.59 -8.89 -2.64
C THR A 43 13.42 -10.02 -3.24
N LEU A 44 14.03 -9.73 -4.37
CA LEU A 44 14.93 -10.67 -5.05
C LEU A 44 16.38 -10.38 -4.61
N VAL A 45 17.07 -11.41 -4.19
CA VAL A 45 18.50 -11.35 -3.82
C VAL A 45 19.27 -12.23 -4.79
N ILE A 46 20.21 -11.64 -5.53
CA ILE A 46 21.01 -12.31 -6.55
C ILE A 46 22.45 -12.37 -6.09
N GLY A 47 22.99 -13.56 -5.85
CA GLY A 47 24.40 -13.80 -5.63
C GLY A 47 25.10 -14.30 -6.90
N MET A 48 26.36 -14.70 -6.78
CA MET A 48 27.15 -15.18 -7.92
C MET A 48 26.68 -16.54 -8.45
N ASP A 49 26.21 -17.43 -7.57
CA ASP A 49 25.87 -18.80 -7.90
C ASP A 49 24.43 -19.18 -7.52
N LYS A 50 23.71 -18.30 -6.82
CA LYS A 50 22.34 -18.55 -6.36
C LYS A 50 21.51 -17.28 -6.31
N ALA A 51 20.20 -17.43 -6.39
CA ALA A 51 19.25 -16.35 -6.17
C ALA A 51 18.14 -16.78 -5.23
N ALA A 52 17.57 -15.85 -4.49
CA ALA A 52 16.47 -16.10 -3.57
C ALA A 52 15.43 -14.99 -3.65
N LEU A 53 14.14 -15.36 -3.63
CA LEU A 53 13.02 -14.45 -3.57
C LEU A 53 12.39 -14.50 -2.16
N PHE A 54 12.39 -13.39 -1.47
CA PHE A 54 11.71 -13.21 -0.19
C PHE A 54 10.31 -12.67 -0.44
N THR A 55 9.27 -13.33 0.08
CA THR A 55 7.90 -12.83 0.05
C THR A 55 7.12 -13.29 1.28
N ASP A 56 5.96 -12.69 1.55
CA ASP A 56 5.13 -12.99 2.71
C ASP A 56 4.02 -14.02 2.41
N GLY A 57 3.26 -14.38 3.45
CA GLY A 57 2.28 -15.48 3.39
C GLY A 57 1.17 -15.32 2.36
N ARG A 58 0.92 -14.12 1.88
CA ARG A 58 -0.09 -13.82 0.85
C ARG A 58 0.29 -14.46 -0.49
N TYR A 59 1.60 -14.61 -0.76
CA TYR A 59 2.15 -15.00 -2.05
C TYR A 59 2.89 -16.33 -2.07
N PHE A 60 2.94 -17.10 -0.98
CA PHE A 60 3.73 -18.34 -0.94
C PHE A 60 3.36 -19.32 -2.05
N VAL A 61 2.06 -19.55 -2.27
CA VAL A 61 1.57 -20.49 -3.29
C VAL A 61 1.91 -19.99 -4.69
N GLN A 62 1.65 -18.72 -4.98
CA GLN A 62 1.95 -18.11 -6.28
C GLN A 62 3.45 -18.16 -6.57
N ALA A 63 4.29 -17.75 -5.61
CA ALA A 63 5.74 -17.76 -5.78
C ALA A 63 6.27 -19.18 -6.02
N GLU A 64 5.77 -20.20 -5.31
CA GLU A 64 6.16 -21.59 -5.50
C GLU A 64 5.87 -22.08 -6.93
N LEU A 65 4.73 -21.69 -7.48
CA LEU A 65 4.34 -22.04 -8.86
C LEU A 65 5.21 -21.30 -9.88
N GLN A 66 5.38 -19.98 -9.73
CA GLN A 66 6.07 -19.13 -10.71
C GLN A 66 7.59 -19.31 -10.70
N LEU A 67 8.19 -19.63 -9.55
CA LEU A 67 9.63 -19.88 -9.45
C LEU A 67 10.05 -21.30 -9.83
N LYS A 68 9.10 -22.20 -10.09
CA LYS A 68 9.40 -23.58 -10.44
C LYS A 68 10.26 -23.66 -11.71
N GLY A 69 11.44 -24.26 -11.58
CA GLY A 69 12.37 -24.44 -12.69
C GLY A 69 13.27 -23.23 -12.99
N THR A 70 13.14 -22.10 -12.28
CA THR A 70 13.98 -20.91 -12.47
C THR A 70 15.33 -21.00 -11.78
N GLY A 71 15.48 -21.86 -10.78
CA GLY A 71 16.66 -21.90 -9.90
C GLY A 71 16.66 -20.84 -8.81
N ILE A 72 15.60 -20.04 -8.68
CA ILE A 72 15.43 -19.05 -7.60
C ILE A 72 14.78 -19.75 -6.39
N GLU A 73 15.42 -19.66 -5.23
CA GLU A 73 14.92 -20.22 -3.98
C GLU A 73 13.81 -19.33 -3.38
N LEU A 74 12.70 -19.94 -2.92
CA LEU A 74 11.64 -19.22 -2.22
C LEU A 74 11.93 -19.12 -0.72
N MET A 75 12.10 -17.89 -0.23
CA MET A 75 12.29 -17.55 1.18
C MET A 75 10.98 -17.04 1.78
N ARG A 76 10.32 -17.87 2.60
CA ARG A 76 9.00 -17.57 3.21
C ARG A 76 9.16 -16.71 4.46
N ILE A 77 8.96 -15.40 4.34
CA ILE A 77 9.08 -14.44 5.46
C ILE A 77 8.15 -14.83 6.61
N GLY A 78 8.71 -14.85 7.84
CA GLY A 78 7.94 -15.17 9.05
C GLY A 78 7.79 -16.66 9.35
N VAL A 79 8.30 -17.54 8.49
CA VAL A 79 8.38 -18.98 8.75
C VAL A 79 9.63 -19.28 9.56
N LYS A 80 9.53 -20.25 10.49
CA LYS A 80 10.65 -20.69 11.32
C LYS A 80 11.85 -21.09 10.45
N ASP A 81 13.04 -20.76 10.90
CA ASP A 81 14.33 -21.05 10.26
C ASP A 81 14.61 -20.27 8.95
N VAL A 82 13.70 -19.39 8.50
CA VAL A 82 13.97 -18.45 7.42
C VAL A 82 14.63 -17.18 8.01
N PRO A 83 15.87 -16.85 7.60
CA PRO A 83 16.59 -15.70 8.13
C PRO A 83 15.92 -14.38 7.69
N GLU A 84 16.09 -13.34 8.49
CA GLU A 84 15.73 -11.99 8.07
C GLU A 84 16.54 -11.58 6.82
N LEU A 85 15.93 -10.79 5.92
CA LEU A 85 16.55 -10.38 4.66
C LEU A 85 17.97 -9.80 4.85
N THR A 86 18.15 -8.88 5.80
CA THR A 86 19.47 -8.30 6.06
C THR A 86 20.48 -9.34 6.54
N GLU A 87 20.06 -10.29 7.39
CA GLU A 87 20.91 -11.40 7.83
C GLU A 87 21.34 -12.29 6.66
N TYR A 88 20.37 -12.65 5.81
CA TYR A 88 20.65 -13.44 4.62
C TYR A 88 21.67 -12.73 3.70
N CYS A 89 21.51 -11.45 3.44
CA CYS A 89 22.44 -10.67 2.63
C CYS A 89 23.86 -10.70 3.22
N ILE A 90 24.00 -10.46 4.52
CA ILE A 90 25.31 -10.47 5.21
C ILE A 90 25.94 -11.87 5.28
N GLN A 91 25.15 -12.92 5.45
CA GLN A 91 25.63 -14.29 5.49
C GLN A 91 26.12 -14.78 4.12
N ASN A 92 25.48 -14.30 3.04
CA ASN A 92 25.77 -14.71 1.66
C ASN A 92 26.74 -13.77 0.91
N THR A 93 27.32 -12.78 1.61
CA THR A 93 28.37 -11.93 1.10
C THR A 93 29.67 -12.24 1.82
N PRO A 94 30.81 -12.47 1.10
CA PRO A 94 32.10 -12.69 1.73
C PRO A 94 32.56 -11.49 2.56
N ALA A 95 33.42 -11.71 3.54
CA ALA A 95 34.08 -10.63 4.25
C ALA A 95 34.91 -9.79 3.26
N ASN A 96 34.87 -8.47 3.40
CA ASN A 96 35.41 -7.50 2.45
C ASN A 96 34.77 -7.55 1.03
N GLY A 97 33.60 -8.19 0.92
CA GLY A 97 32.82 -8.23 -0.33
C GLY A 97 31.98 -6.98 -0.57
N SER A 98 31.08 -7.06 -1.55
CA SER A 98 30.25 -5.94 -1.97
C SER A 98 28.79 -6.34 -2.16
N ILE A 99 27.89 -5.53 -1.59
CA ILE A 99 26.45 -5.56 -1.80
C ILE A 99 26.04 -4.35 -2.62
N ALA A 100 25.22 -4.54 -3.64
CA ALA A 100 24.67 -3.48 -4.46
C ALA A 100 23.13 -3.45 -4.37
N VAL A 101 22.56 -2.25 -4.37
CA VAL A 101 21.11 -2.01 -4.37
C VAL A 101 20.83 -0.61 -4.90
N ASP A 102 19.70 -0.39 -5.57
CA ASP A 102 19.27 0.99 -5.82
C ASP A 102 18.74 1.60 -4.51
N GLY A 103 19.51 2.51 -3.94
CA GLY A 103 19.15 3.16 -2.66
C GLY A 103 17.90 4.03 -2.74
N ARG A 104 17.39 4.31 -3.95
CA ARG A 104 16.13 5.02 -4.16
C ARG A 104 14.91 4.12 -3.95
N THR A 105 15.07 2.79 -4.05
CA THR A 105 13.99 1.79 -3.90
C THR A 105 13.96 1.14 -2.52
N ILE A 106 14.80 1.57 -1.58
CA ILE A 106 14.84 1.08 -0.21
C ILE A 106 14.60 2.19 0.80
N SER A 107 13.90 1.88 1.89
CA SER A 107 13.69 2.86 2.96
C SER A 107 14.98 3.19 3.70
N ALA A 108 15.05 4.40 4.26
CA ALA A 108 16.18 4.80 5.08
C ALA A 108 16.38 3.87 6.29
N SER A 109 15.31 3.38 6.89
CA SER A 109 15.38 2.43 8.01
C SER A 109 16.01 1.10 7.61
N PHE A 110 15.67 0.57 6.43
CA PHE A 110 16.31 -0.64 5.91
C PHE A 110 17.77 -0.41 5.53
N GLY A 111 18.04 0.70 4.84
CA GLY A 111 19.40 1.06 4.41
C GLY A 111 20.36 1.22 5.59
N GLU A 112 19.97 1.95 6.66
CA GLU A 112 20.78 2.08 7.89
C GLU A 112 21.05 0.70 8.53
N LYS A 113 20.03 -0.15 8.63
CA LYS A 113 20.18 -1.49 9.21
C LYS A 113 21.13 -2.36 8.41
N LEU A 114 21.02 -2.33 7.08
CA LEU A 114 21.90 -3.07 6.18
C LEU A 114 23.34 -2.55 6.26
N GLU A 115 23.55 -1.22 6.17
CA GLU A 115 24.85 -0.59 6.27
C GLU A 115 25.56 -0.90 7.60
N HIS A 116 24.82 -0.80 8.72
CA HIS A 116 25.36 -1.12 10.04
C HIS A 116 25.86 -2.57 10.14
N LYS A 117 25.11 -3.52 9.58
CA LYS A 117 25.51 -4.94 9.55
C LYS A 117 26.66 -5.20 8.58
N ALA A 118 26.64 -4.56 7.40
CA ALA A 118 27.69 -4.67 6.39
C ALA A 118 29.05 -4.18 6.91
N THR A 119 29.07 -3.04 7.58
CA THR A 119 30.27 -2.43 8.17
C THR A 119 30.98 -3.38 9.14
N LYS A 120 30.22 -4.17 9.93
CA LYS A 120 30.81 -5.14 10.88
C LYS A 120 31.63 -6.26 10.23
N LYS A 121 31.40 -6.52 8.94
CA LYS A 121 32.15 -7.51 8.14
C LYS A 121 33.06 -6.87 7.09
N ASN A 122 33.22 -5.55 7.11
CA ASN A 122 33.89 -4.76 6.10
C ASN A 122 33.30 -4.96 4.68
N ILE A 123 31.99 -5.23 4.57
CA ILE A 123 31.27 -5.36 3.32
C ILE A 123 30.96 -3.95 2.81
N LYS A 124 31.33 -3.69 1.56
CA LYS A 124 30.99 -2.43 0.87
C LYS A 124 29.52 -2.45 0.47
N LEU A 125 28.77 -1.40 0.78
CA LEU A 125 27.41 -1.18 0.31
C LEU A 125 27.41 -0.12 -0.80
N ASP A 126 27.02 -0.50 -2.02
CA ASP A 126 26.83 0.41 -3.15
C ASP A 126 25.34 0.63 -3.36
N VAL A 127 24.88 1.85 -3.16
CA VAL A 127 23.46 2.24 -3.24
C VAL A 127 23.11 3.06 -4.49
N THR A 128 24.05 3.12 -5.45
CA THR A 128 23.92 4.02 -6.62
C THR A 128 23.61 3.28 -7.92
N VAL A 129 23.29 1.97 -7.85
CA VAL A 129 23.23 1.11 -9.03
C VAL A 129 21.82 0.66 -9.38
N ASP A 130 21.49 0.76 -10.64
CA ASP A 130 20.35 0.15 -11.32
C ASP A 130 20.91 -0.75 -12.43
N TYR A 131 21.15 -2.03 -12.12
CA TYR A 131 21.72 -2.97 -13.08
C TYR A 131 20.71 -3.40 -14.15
N ALA A 132 19.42 -3.39 -13.86
CA ALA A 132 18.40 -3.73 -14.84
C ALA A 132 18.37 -2.73 -15.99
N LYS A 133 18.66 -1.45 -15.75
CA LYS A 133 18.71 -0.43 -16.79
C LYS A 133 19.61 -0.82 -17.98
N SER A 134 20.65 -1.61 -17.75
CA SER A 134 21.59 -2.02 -18.79
C SER A 134 21.23 -3.30 -19.55
N ILE A 135 20.24 -4.06 -19.06
CA ILE A 135 19.82 -5.35 -19.66
C ILE A 135 18.35 -5.38 -20.06
N TRP A 136 17.53 -4.49 -19.55
CA TRP A 136 16.11 -4.39 -19.85
C TRP A 136 15.87 -3.40 -21.01
N ASN A 137 16.12 -3.87 -22.23
CA ASN A 137 16.10 -3.01 -23.42
C ASN A 137 14.73 -2.40 -23.73
N ASN A 138 13.65 -3.05 -23.32
CA ASN A 138 12.26 -2.59 -23.50
C ASN A 138 11.61 -2.21 -22.16
N ARG A 139 12.41 -1.64 -21.26
CA ARG A 139 11.87 -1.10 -20.00
C ARG A 139 10.79 -0.06 -20.32
N PRO A 140 9.60 -0.14 -19.70
CA PRO A 140 8.56 0.87 -19.86
C PRO A 140 9.08 2.28 -19.56
N ASP A 141 8.40 3.29 -20.07
CA ASP A 141 8.73 4.68 -19.80
C ASP A 141 8.47 5.03 -18.33
N PHE A 142 9.16 6.06 -17.84
CA PHE A 142 8.93 6.59 -16.49
C PHE A 142 7.49 7.13 -16.40
N PRO A 143 6.77 6.86 -15.30
CA PRO A 143 5.37 7.24 -15.17
C PRO A 143 5.13 8.73 -15.40
N TYR A 144 4.15 9.04 -16.24
CA TYR A 144 3.79 10.42 -16.56
C TYR A 144 2.30 10.53 -16.86
N SER A 145 1.60 11.36 -16.07
CA SER A 145 0.21 11.73 -16.30
C SER A 145 -0.02 13.23 -16.08
N LYS A 146 -1.13 13.75 -16.54
CA LYS A 146 -1.57 15.10 -16.21
C LYS A 146 -2.18 15.13 -14.82
N ALA A 147 -1.87 16.19 -14.07
CA ALA A 147 -2.45 16.41 -12.76
C ALA A 147 -3.87 16.99 -12.88
N PHE A 148 -4.74 16.61 -11.94
CA PHE A 148 -6.04 17.20 -11.73
C PHE A 148 -6.23 17.56 -10.25
N VAL A 149 -7.20 18.44 -9.94
CA VAL A 149 -7.47 18.89 -8.58
C VAL A 149 -8.47 17.96 -7.90
N SER A 150 -8.20 17.60 -6.65
CA SER A 150 -9.16 16.97 -5.75
C SER A 150 -9.71 18.03 -4.78
N ASP A 151 -10.98 18.37 -4.89
CA ASP A 151 -11.64 19.25 -3.92
C ASP A 151 -12.17 18.41 -2.76
N ASN A 152 -11.55 18.57 -1.60
CA ASN A 152 -11.85 17.79 -0.40
C ASN A 152 -12.27 18.66 0.80
N GLY A 153 -12.68 19.92 0.55
CA GLY A 153 -13.21 20.81 1.58
C GLY A 153 -12.16 21.52 2.44
N GLU A 154 -10.86 21.33 2.18
CA GLU A 154 -9.76 22.04 2.84
C GLU A 154 -8.75 22.52 1.80
N THR A 155 -8.36 23.80 1.88
CA THR A 155 -7.38 24.38 0.95
C THR A 155 -5.96 23.93 1.24
N VAL A 156 -5.09 24.01 0.23
CA VAL A 156 -3.64 23.74 0.39
C VAL A 156 -3.04 24.67 1.46
N ARG A 157 -3.43 25.92 1.48
CA ARG A 157 -2.97 26.90 2.47
C ARG A 157 -3.31 26.49 3.90
N GLU A 158 -4.55 26.03 4.16
CA GLU A 158 -4.97 25.57 5.49
C GLU A 158 -4.16 24.34 5.93
N LYS A 159 -3.95 23.37 5.03
CA LYS A 159 -3.12 22.21 5.29
C LYS A 159 -1.66 22.58 5.59
N LEU A 160 -1.09 23.51 4.84
CA LEU A 160 0.28 23.99 5.09
C LEU A 160 0.42 24.71 6.44
N ILE A 161 -0.59 25.46 6.89
CA ILE A 161 -0.60 26.08 8.21
C ILE A 161 -0.55 25.00 9.30
N ARG A 162 -1.45 24.03 9.25
CA ARG A 162 -1.47 22.90 10.20
C ARG A 162 -0.17 22.09 10.19
N LEU A 163 0.41 21.84 9.00
CA LEU A 163 1.67 21.12 8.89
C LEU A 163 2.81 21.88 9.55
N ARG A 164 2.90 23.19 9.35
CA ARG A 164 3.92 24.05 9.99
C ARG A 164 3.81 24.04 11.51
N GLU A 165 2.59 24.06 12.05
CA GLU A 165 2.37 23.88 13.49
C GLU A 165 2.92 22.53 13.97
N LYS A 166 2.66 21.44 13.24
CA LYS A 166 3.18 20.10 13.58
C LYS A 166 4.70 19.99 13.46
N ILE A 167 5.32 20.67 12.51
CA ILE A 167 6.78 20.76 12.39
C ILE A 167 7.35 21.46 13.62
N ASN A 168 6.78 22.61 14.00
CA ASN A 168 7.20 23.40 15.15
C ASN A 168 7.01 22.64 16.49
N GLU A 169 5.90 21.88 16.66
CA GLU A 169 5.68 21.02 17.83
C GLU A 169 6.78 19.96 18.02
N LYS A 170 7.48 19.61 16.94
CA LYS A 170 8.62 18.65 16.95
C LYS A 170 9.98 19.35 17.04
N GLU A 171 10.00 20.66 17.30
CA GLU A 171 11.23 21.46 17.38
C GLU A 171 12.09 21.38 16.11
N ALA A 172 11.43 21.24 14.92
CA ALA A 172 12.07 21.18 13.62
C ALA A 172 11.76 22.45 12.80
N GLU A 173 12.62 22.74 11.84
CA GLU A 173 12.56 23.91 10.96
C GLU A 173 11.95 23.57 9.59
N GLY A 174 11.90 22.28 9.23
CA GLY A 174 11.37 21.81 7.95
C GLY A 174 10.99 20.34 7.94
N HIS A 175 10.32 19.91 6.88
CA HIS A 175 9.93 18.53 6.64
C HIS A 175 10.14 18.14 5.18
N ILE A 176 10.83 17.03 4.94
CA ILE A 176 10.92 16.40 3.63
C ILE A 176 9.85 15.32 3.53
N ILE A 177 9.04 15.39 2.48
CA ILE A 177 7.94 14.47 2.20
C ILE A 177 8.25 13.74 0.90
N THR A 178 8.28 12.43 0.94
CA THR A 178 8.58 11.57 -0.21
C THR A 178 7.46 10.60 -0.56
N SER A 179 6.47 10.41 0.34
CA SER A 179 5.28 9.60 0.07
C SER A 179 4.36 10.33 -0.91
N LEU A 180 4.05 9.70 -2.05
CA LEU A 180 3.18 10.28 -3.09
C LEU A 180 1.79 10.61 -2.55
N ASP A 181 1.22 9.74 -1.73
CA ASP A 181 -0.09 9.95 -1.10
C ASP A 181 -0.10 11.19 -0.20
N ASP A 182 0.93 11.35 0.62
CA ASP A 182 1.07 12.50 1.52
C ASP A 182 1.19 13.81 0.72
N ILE A 183 1.99 13.80 -0.36
CA ILE A 183 2.20 14.96 -1.23
C ILE A 183 0.92 15.31 -1.98
N CYS A 184 0.30 14.33 -2.61
CA CYS A 184 -0.92 14.54 -3.39
C CYS A 184 -2.09 15.00 -2.50
N TRP A 185 -2.19 14.49 -1.27
CA TRP A 185 -3.16 14.98 -0.30
C TRP A 185 -2.86 16.41 0.14
N LEU A 186 -1.60 16.72 0.48
CA LEU A 186 -1.19 18.04 0.99
C LEU A 186 -1.47 19.16 -0.03
N PHE A 187 -1.20 18.90 -1.31
CA PHE A 187 -1.34 19.90 -2.37
C PHE A 187 -2.67 19.80 -3.15
N ASN A 188 -3.61 18.97 -2.72
CA ASN A 188 -4.91 18.75 -3.38
C ASN A 188 -4.79 18.40 -4.88
N ILE A 189 -3.78 17.65 -5.24
CA ILE A 189 -3.52 17.21 -6.61
C ILE A 189 -3.61 15.69 -6.71
N ARG A 190 -4.02 15.20 -7.87
CA ARG A 190 -4.07 13.79 -8.22
C ARG A 190 -3.54 13.61 -9.65
N GLY A 191 -3.28 12.36 -10.02
CA GLY A 191 -2.89 11.96 -11.37
C GLY A 191 -2.99 10.45 -11.50
N ASN A 192 -2.45 9.86 -12.56
CA ASN A 192 -2.54 8.43 -12.82
C ASN A 192 -1.15 7.84 -13.12
N ASP A 193 -0.13 8.25 -12.37
CA ASP A 193 1.24 7.73 -12.54
C ASP A 193 1.38 6.31 -11.97
N VAL A 194 0.51 5.92 -11.06
CA VAL A 194 0.48 4.61 -10.42
C VAL A 194 -0.90 4.00 -10.62
N VAL A 195 -0.96 2.77 -11.08
CA VAL A 195 -2.22 2.04 -11.26
C VAL A 195 -2.88 1.83 -9.90
N TYR A 196 -4.19 2.03 -9.81
CA TYR A 196 -5.03 1.93 -8.61
C TYR A 196 -4.81 3.03 -7.56
N ASN A 197 -3.80 3.87 -7.72
CA ASN A 197 -3.51 4.96 -6.79
C ASN A 197 -3.35 6.27 -7.56
N PRO A 198 -4.32 7.20 -7.49
CA PRO A 198 -4.34 8.39 -8.32
C PRO A 198 -3.36 9.48 -7.84
N VAL A 199 -2.08 9.22 -7.98
CA VAL A 199 -0.97 10.08 -7.57
C VAL A 199 -0.11 10.51 -8.76
N ILE A 200 0.74 11.53 -8.56
CA ILE A 200 1.81 11.93 -9.48
C ILE A 200 3.17 11.77 -8.84
N MET A 201 4.17 11.39 -9.63
CA MET A 201 5.57 11.36 -9.21
C MET A 201 6.00 12.74 -8.76
N SER A 202 6.31 12.90 -7.47
CA SER A 202 6.64 14.19 -6.87
C SER A 202 7.37 14.04 -5.54
N TYR A 203 8.13 15.08 -5.17
CA TYR A 203 8.70 15.25 -3.83
C TYR A 203 8.23 16.58 -3.26
N ALA A 204 8.30 16.75 -1.96
CA ALA A 204 8.00 18.02 -1.33
C ALA A 204 8.95 18.37 -0.20
N TYR A 205 9.13 19.67 0.00
CA TYR A 205 9.85 20.26 1.11
C TYR A 205 9.08 21.45 1.67
N VAL A 206 8.81 21.45 2.96
CA VAL A 206 8.02 22.50 3.62
C VAL A 206 8.77 23.02 4.82
N THR A 207 8.89 24.34 4.92
CA THR A 207 9.37 25.08 6.07
C THR A 207 8.38 26.18 6.45
N ASP A 208 8.66 26.96 7.48
CA ASP A 208 7.86 28.15 7.81
C ASP A 208 7.84 29.17 6.65
N LYS A 209 8.91 29.22 5.85
CA LYS A 209 9.11 30.23 4.79
C LYS A 209 8.70 29.78 3.42
N CYS A 210 8.78 28.48 3.13
CA CYS A 210 8.54 27.96 1.78
C CYS A 210 7.74 26.65 1.80
N ALA A 211 7.13 26.34 0.65
CA ALA A 211 6.59 25.04 0.32
C ALA A 211 6.98 24.76 -1.13
N TYR A 212 7.88 23.79 -1.34
CA TYR A 212 8.31 23.36 -2.66
C TYR A 212 7.64 22.06 -3.03
N LEU A 213 7.11 22.01 -4.25
CA LEU A 213 6.61 20.81 -4.89
C LEU A 213 7.51 20.51 -6.10
N PHE A 214 8.24 19.39 -6.03
CA PHE A 214 9.10 18.92 -7.12
C PHE A 214 8.31 17.99 -8.03
N ALA A 215 7.82 18.54 -9.13
CA ALA A 215 7.10 17.82 -10.18
C ALA A 215 7.20 18.63 -11.48
N ASP A 216 7.21 17.95 -12.62
CA ASP A 216 7.37 18.62 -13.92
C ASP A 216 6.20 19.56 -14.20
N LYS A 217 6.50 20.80 -14.55
CA LYS A 217 5.54 21.88 -14.71
C LYS A 217 4.47 21.57 -15.77
N ASP A 218 4.83 20.89 -16.82
CA ASP A 218 3.95 20.56 -17.93
C ASP A 218 2.90 19.46 -17.58
N ARG A 219 2.98 18.86 -16.38
CA ARG A 219 1.91 18.02 -15.83
C ARG A 219 0.67 18.82 -15.43
N PHE A 220 0.83 20.11 -15.14
CA PHE A 220 -0.19 20.98 -14.57
C PHE A 220 -0.79 21.93 -15.62
N SER A 221 -2.08 22.19 -15.55
CA SER A 221 -2.68 23.32 -16.27
C SER A 221 -2.26 24.64 -15.64
N ASP A 222 -2.33 25.72 -16.42
CA ASP A 222 -2.03 27.06 -15.90
C ASP A 222 -2.91 27.43 -14.69
N GLU A 223 -4.16 27.00 -14.68
CA GLU A 223 -5.09 27.20 -13.55
C GLU A 223 -4.60 26.51 -12.26
N ILE A 224 -4.11 25.27 -12.35
CA ILE A 224 -3.56 24.56 -11.19
C ILE A 224 -2.29 25.26 -10.70
N ILE A 225 -1.43 25.68 -11.61
CA ILE A 225 -0.19 26.41 -11.28
C ILE A 225 -0.51 27.72 -10.53
N GLU A 226 -1.45 28.51 -11.04
CA GLU A 226 -1.88 29.75 -10.40
C GLU A 226 -2.48 29.50 -9.01
N LYS A 227 -3.29 28.45 -8.85
CA LYS A 227 -3.87 28.07 -7.55
C LYS A 227 -2.77 27.68 -6.55
N LEU A 228 -1.82 26.84 -6.94
CA LEU A 228 -0.69 26.45 -6.10
C LEU A 228 0.17 27.65 -5.69
N GLN A 229 0.48 28.55 -6.63
CA GLN A 229 1.24 29.77 -6.35
C GLN A 229 0.50 30.71 -5.39
N LYS A 230 -0.82 30.87 -5.55
CA LYS A 230 -1.66 31.66 -4.64
C LYS A 230 -1.67 31.09 -3.22
N ASP A 231 -1.56 29.78 -3.08
CA ASP A 231 -1.47 29.11 -1.78
C ASP A 231 -0.04 29.07 -1.21
N GLY A 232 0.92 29.67 -1.90
CA GLY A 232 2.31 29.81 -1.45
C GLY A 232 3.20 28.62 -1.81
N VAL A 233 2.82 27.82 -2.80
CA VAL A 233 3.60 26.66 -3.30
C VAL A 233 4.43 27.08 -4.50
N THR A 234 5.71 26.70 -4.50
CA THR A 234 6.62 26.87 -5.64
C THR A 234 6.88 25.54 -6.30
N LEU A 235 6.57 25.45 -7.60
CA LEU A 235 6.90 24.27 -8.41
C LEU A 235 8.36 24.28 -8.78
N LYS A 236 9.01 23.12 -8.69
CA LYS A 236 10.38 22.83 -9.15
C LYS A 236 10.37 21.56 -10.00
N PRO A 237 11.27 21.40 -10.97
CA PRO A 237 11.41 20.15 -11.72
C PRO A 237 11.64 18.95 -10.81
N TYR A 238 11.04 17.81 -11.14
CA TYR A 238 11.16 16.58 -10.36
C TYR A 238 12.61 16.16 -10.15
N GLU A 239 13.41 16.24 -11.20
CA GLU A 239 14.82 15.81 -11.19
C GLU A 239 15.72 16.69 -10.30
N GLU A 240 15.33 17.94 -10.01
CA GLU A 240 16.10 18.85 -9.16
C GLU A 240 16.06 18.46 -7.67
N PHE A 241 15.18 17.51 -7.26
CA PHE A 241 15.02 17.19 -5.84
C PHE A 241 16.31 16.77 -5.16
N TYR A 242 17.08 15.87 -5.76
CA TYR A 242 18.32 15.41 -5.13
C TYR A 242 19.38 16.48 -5.03
N ASP A 243 19.52 17.34 -6.04
CA ASP A 243 20.47 18.47 -6.02
C ASP A 243 20.03 19.53 -5.01
N PHE A 244 18.72 19.74 -4.86
CA PHE A 244 18.17 20.63 -3.85
C PHE A 244 18.53 20.20 -2.42
N LEU A 245 18.60 18.90 -2.13
CA LEU A 245 18.98 18.42 -0.80
C LEU A 245 20.34 18.92 -0.32
N ASP A 246 21.26 19.20 -1.25
CA ASP A 246 22.58 19.77 -0.95
C ASP A 246 22.51 21.27 -0.58
N THR A 247 21.36 21.92 -0.78
CA THR A 247 21.14 23.37 -0.56
C THR A 247 20.30 23.67 0.68
N ILE A 248 19.93 22.67 1.47
CA ILE A 248 19.14 22.85 2.70
C ILE A 248 19.96 23.62 3.72
N GLU A 249 19.42 24.74 4.21
CA GLU A 249 20.06 25.61 5.21
C GLU A 249 19.51 25.36 6.62
N GLU A 250 18.35 24.69 6.75
CA GLU A 250 17.73 24.35 8.00
C GLU A 250 18.60 23.36 8.79
N LYS A 251 18.73 23.59 10.09
CA LYS A 251 19.57 22.76 10.97
C LYS A 251 18.91 21.47 11.38
N VAL A 252 17.59 21.49 11.55
CA VAL A 252 16.80 20.37 12.06
C VAL A 252 15.58 20.15 11.15
N ILE A 253 15.45 18.96 10.57
CA ILE A 253 14.32 18.62 9.72
C ILE A 253 13.65 17.32 10.14
N LEU A 254 12.34 17.21 9.89
CA LEU A 254 11.59 15.97 10.06
C LEU A 254 11.84 15.04 8.88
N VAL A 255 12.02 13.74 9.18
CA VAL A 255 12.08 12.67 8.21
C VAL A 255 11.30 11.45 8.69
N ASP A 256 10.52 10.85 7.81
CA ASP A 256 9.93 9.54 8.06
C ASP A 256 10.86 8.45 7.50
N MET A 257 11.53 7.73 8.38
CA MET A 257 12.55 6.73 8.02
C MET A 257 11.99 5.54 7.24
N LYS A 258 10.68 5.32 7.24
CA LYS A 258 10.02 4.27 6.49
C LYS A 258 9.58 4.72 5.09
N ARG A 259 9.40 6.03 4.91
CA ARG A 259 8.90 6.65 3.68
C ARG A 259 10.00 7.34 2.88
N ILE A 260 11.02 7.92 3.54
CA ILE A 260 12.16 8.49 2.82
C ILE A 260 13.06 7.37 2.28
N ASN A 261 13.44 7.46 1.01
CA ASN A 261 14.40 6.52 0.45
C ASN A 261 15.83 6.78 0.96
N TYR A 262 16.64 5.74 0.92
CA TYR A 262 17.96 5.76 1.55
C TYR A 262 18.93 6.74 0.87
N CYS A 263 18.84 6.92 -0.46
CA CYS A 263 19.66 7.90 -1.17
C CYS A 263 19.39 9.33 -0.71
N ALA A 264 18.13 9.72 -0.61
CA ALA A 264 17.75 11.04 -0.13
C ALA A 264 18.20 11.26 1.33
N TYR A 265 17.96 10.27 2.19
CA TYR A 265 18.38 10.33 3.59
C TYR A 265 19.89 10.46 3.77
N LYS A 266 20.69 9.70 3.01
CA LYS A 266 22.17 9.80 3.05
C LYS A 266 22.65 11.17 2.61
N LYS A 267 22.05 11.76 1.58
CA LYS A 267 22.39 13.13 1.16
C LYS A 267 22.16 14.14 2.29
N ILE A 268 21.01 14.11 2.91
CA ILE A 268 20.67 14.99 4.05
C ILE A 268 21.70 14.84 5.18
N CYS A 269 22.01 13.61 5.58
CA CYS A 269 23.00 13.35 6.63
C CYS A 269 24.39 13.88 6.25
N ASN A 270 24.80 13.77 4.98
CA ASN A 270 26.11 14.25 4.50
C ASN A 270 26.22 15.78 4.54
N CYS A 271 25.10 16.51 4.45
CA CYS A 271 25.06 17.97 4.60
C CYS A 271 25.14 18.45 6.06
N GLY A 272 25.17 17.53 7.04
CA GLY A 272 25.26 17.86 8.45
C GLY A 272 23.95 18.35 9.06
N VAL A 273 22.82 18.14 8.39
CA VAL A 273 21.48 18.46 8.88
C VAL A 273 21.07 17.44 9.94
N GLU A 274 20.62 17.89 11.08
CA GLU A 274 20.05 17.03 12.12
C GLU A 274 18.64 16.56 11.69
N THR A 275 18.35 15.27 11.92
CA THR A 275 17.07 14.69 11.52
C THR A 275 16.25 14.24 12.72
N VAL A 276 15.02 14.73 12.86
CA VAL A 276 14.02 14.20 13.79
C VAL A 276 13.27 13.07 13.10
N LYS A 277 13.56 11.84 13.53
CA LYS A 277 12.99 10.60 12.97
C LYS A 277 11.60 10.35 13.55
N THR A 278 10.56 10.62 12.78
CA THR A 278 9.17 10.47 13.22
C THR A 278 8.27 10.06 12.05
N LEU A 279 7.07 9.57 12.36
CA LEU A 279 6.02 9.42 11.35
C LEU A 279 5.72 10.80 10.74
N SER A 280 5.56 10.86 9.41
CA SER A 280 5.19 12.11 8.73
C SER A 280 3.92 12.70 9.35
N PRO A 281 3.92 13.97 9.78
CA PRO A 281 2.70 14.62 10.26
C PRO A 281 1.58 14.59 9.21
N VAL A 282 1.91 14.66 7.93
CA VAL A 282 0.93 14.61 6.83
C VAL A 282 0.18 13.27 6.83
N THR A 283 0.88 12.16 7.06
CA THR A 283 0.24 10.83 7.16
C THR A 283 -0.85 10.81 8.24
N SER A 284 -0.57 11.40 9.41
CA SER A 284 -1.57 11.48 10.49
C SER A 284 -2.71 12.45 10.18
N MET A 285 -2.39 13.59 9.52
CA MET A 285 -3.38 14.60 9.15
C MET A 285 -4.40 14.08 8.13
N LYS A 286 -3.95 13.35 7.09
CA LYS A 286 -4.84 12.81 6.06
C LYS A 286 -5.67 11.61 6.51
N ALA A 287 -5.21 10.88 7.53
CA ALA A 287 -5.95 9.74 8.07
C ALA A 287 -7.27 10.18 8.73
N VAL A 288 -7.32 11.39 9.28
CA VAL A 288 -8.51 11.98 9.89
C VAL A 288 -9.27 12.80 8.83
N LYS A 289 -10.30 12.17 8.26
CA LYS A 289 -11.13 12.76 7.21
C LYS A 289 -11.98 13.90 7.78
N ASN A 290 -12.04 14.99 7.04
CA ASN A 290 -12.92 16.13 7.36
C ASN A 290 -14.39 15.80 7.01
N PRO A 291 -15.36 16.63 7.45
CA PRO A 291 -16.78 16.36 7.18
C PRO A 291 -17.17 16.28 5.70
N VAL A 292 -16.45 17.00 4.81
CA VAL A 292 -16.69 16.94 3.36
C VAL A 292 -16.21 15.61 2.79
N GLU A 293 -15.01 15.17 3.18
CA GLU A 293 -14.46 13.88 2.78
C GLU A 293 -15.35 12.71 3.26
N ILE A 294 -15.80 12.73 4.52
CA ILE A 294 -16.71 11.69 5.08
C ILE A 294 -18.02 11.65 4.31
N LYS A 295 -18.62 12.84 4.03
CA LYS A 295 -19.86 12.91 3.27
C LYS A 295 -19.70 12.33 1.87
N ASN A 296 -18.64 12.71 1.18
CA ASN A 296 -18.34 12.26 -0.17
C ASN A 296 -18.10 10.74 -0.21
N LEU A 297 -17.34 10.19 0.76
CA LEU A 297 -17.14 8.74 0.91
C LEU A 297 -18.49 8.02 1.12
N SER A 298 -19.34 8.54 2.01
CA SER A 298 -20.68 7.94 2.23
C SER A 298 -21.52 7.96 0.96
N ASP A 299 -21.55 9.08 0.23
CA ASP A 299 -22.32 9.21 -0.99
C ASP A 299 -21.83 8.24 -2.09
N VAL A 300 -20.50 8.12 -2.27
CA VAL A 300 -19.95 7.24 -3.30
C VAL A 300 -20.12 5.75 -2.96
N HIS A 301 -20.05 5.38 -1.68
CA HIS A 301 -20.32 4.00 -1.25
C HIS A 301 -21.77 3.57 -1.53
N ILE A 302 -22.73 4.49 -1.52
CA ILE A 302 -24.12 4.18 -1.91
C ILE A 302 -24.17 3.85 -3.40
N GLU A 303 -23.51 4.63 -4.26
CA GLU A 303 -23.52 4.39 -5.72
C GLU A 303 -22.71 3.15 -6.11
N ASP A 304 -21.54 2.95 -5.50
CA ASP A 304 -20.73 1.74 -5.67
C ASP A 304 -21.48 0.49 -5.18
N GLY A 305 -22.17 0.62 -4.03
CA GLY A 305 -23.04 -0.43 -3.48
C GLY A 305 -24.20 -0.80 -4.43
N LEU A 306 -24.70 0.14 -5.23
CA LEU A 306 -25.69 -0.18 -6.29
C LEU A 306 -25.06 -0.99 -7.42
N ALA A 307 -23.83 -0.68 -7.85
CA ALA A 307 -23.10 -1.47 -8.83
C ALA A 307 -22.87 -2.90 -8.32
N LEU A 308 -22.39 -3.03 -7.09
CA LEU A 308 -22.20 -4.32 -6.43
C LEU A 308 -23.53 -5.10 -6.28
N THR A 309 -24.61 -4.43 -5.93
CA THR A 309 -25.94 -5.08 -5.81
C THR A 309 -26.44 -5.62 -7.14
N ARG A 310 -26.28 -4.86 -8.25
CA ARG A 310 -26.60 -5.32 -9.61
C ARG A 310 -25.74 -6.53 -9.99
N PHE A 311 -24.47 -6.49 -9.67
CA PHE A 311 -23.58 -7.62 -9.86
C PHE A 311 -24.02 -8.86 -9.06
N MET A 312 -24.37 -8.72 -7.77
CA MET A 312 -24.85 -9.83 -6.95
C MET A 312 -26.11 -10.49 -7.52
N PHE A 313 -27.02 -9.71 -8.08
CA PHE A 313 -28.18 -10.23 -8.79
C PHE A 313 -27.74 -10.97 -10.07
N TRP A 314 -26.93 -10.33 -10.90
CA TRP A 314 -26.48 -10.88 -12.17
C TRP A 314 -25.71 -12.20 -12.00
N VAL A 315 -24.79 -12.29 -11.04
CA VAL A 315 -23.98 -13.51 -10.83
C VAL A 315 -24.84 -14.69 -10.38
N LYS A 316 -25.85 -14.46 -9.54
CA LYS A 316 -26.81 -15.50 -9.11
C LYS A 316 -27.64 -16.03 -10.28
N GLU A 317 -28.08 -15.15 -11.17
CA GLU A 317 -28.84 -15.53 -12.36
C GLU A 317 -28.00 -16.27 -13.41
N ASN A 318 -26.66 -16.08 -13.43
CA ASN A 318 -25.79 -16.61 -14.46
C ASN A 318 -24.86 -17.73 -13.97
N ALA A 319 -24.75 -18.00 -12.68
CA ALA A 319 -24.04 -19.16 -12.15
C ALA A 319 -24.58 -20.46 -12.76
N GLY A 320 -23.72 -21.31 -13.31
CA GLY A 320 -24.07 -22.52 -14.04
C GLY A 320 -24.36 -22.34 -15.53
N LYS A 321 -24.27 -21.11 -16.07
CA LYS A 321 -24.43 -20.83 -17.51
C LYS A 321 -23.07 -20.70 -18.24
N GLY A 322 -21.98 -21.12 -17.61
CA GLY A 322 -20.65 -21.13 -18.21
C GLY A 322 -19.81 -19.88 -17.93
N ILE A 323 -20.28 -18.93 -17.10
CA ILE A 323 -19.47 -17.78 -16.67
C ILE A 323 -18.34 -18.19 -15.74
N THR A 324 -17.22 -17.49 -15.81
CA THR A 324 -16.02 -17.72 -15.02
C THR A 324 -15.84 -16.67 -13.93
N GLU A 325 -14.88 -16.87 -13.02
CA GLU A 325 -14.44 -15.87 -12.04
C GLU A 325 -14.01 -14.57 -12.72
N LYS A 326 -13.30 -14.67 -13.87
CA LYS A 326 -12.87 -13.50 -14.64
C LYS A 326 -14.05 -12.75 -15.27
N ASP A 327 -15.03 -13.48 -15.83
CA ASP A 327 -16.25 -12.83 -16.37
C ASP A 327 -17.03 -12.11 -15.26
N ALA A 328 -17.02 -12.66 -14.04
CA ALA A 328 -17.65 -12.04 -12.89
C ALA A 328 -16.92 -10.76 -12.47
N ALA A 329 -15.59 -10.77 -12.40
CA ALA A 329 -14.78 -9.57 -12.13
C ALA A 329 -15.03 -8.50 -13.19
N ASP A 330 -14.91 -8.85 -14.47
CA ASP A 330 -15.09 -7.92 -15.59
C ASP A 330 -16.50 -7.29 -15.61
N TYR A 331 -17.53 -8.05 -15.23
CA TYR A 331 -18.88 -7.53 -15.14
C TYR A 331 -19.01 -6.46 -14.05
N LEU A 332 -18.45 -6.72 -12.87
CA LEU A 332 -18.49 -5.76 -11.74
C LEU A 332 -17.71 -4.49 -12.06
N ASP A 333 -16.52 -4.63 -12.64
CA ASP A 333 -15.68 -3.51 -13.06
C ASP A 333 -16.41 -2.62 -14.06
N ASN A 334 -17.12 -3.24 -15.03
CA ASN A 334 -17.95 -2.53 -16.00
C ASN A 334 -19.17 -1.85 -15.37
N GLU A 335 -19.77 -2.39 -14.30
CA GLU A 335 -20.85 -1.71 -13.58
C GLU A 335 -20.35 -0.47 -12.84
N ARG A 336 -19.14 -0.52 -12.21
CA ARG A 336 -18.49 0.63 -11.58
C ARG A 336 -18.12 1.71 -12.58
N ALA A 337 -17.59 1.33 -13.74
CA ALA A 337 -17.22 2.25 -14.81
C ALA A 337 -18.40 3.09 -15.37
N LYS A 338 -19.64 2.72 -15.06
CA LYS A 338 -20.84 3.52 -15.43
C LYS A 338 -21.13 4.66 -14.47
N ILE A 339 -20.49 4.69 -13.29
CA ILE A 339 -20.65 5.77 -12.32
C ILE A 339 -19.92 7.00 -12.85
N SER A 340 -20.57 8.14 -12.84
CA SER A 340 -20.16 9.31 -13.64
C SER A 340 -18.81 9.93 -13.27
N ASP A 341 -18.37 9.74 -12.02
CA ASP A 341 -17.09 10.25 -11.52
C ASP A 341 -16.07 9.14 -11.23
N PHE A 342 -16.29 7.94 -11.78
CA PHE A 342 -15.34 6.83 -11.74
C PHE A 342 -14.06 7.20 -12.52
N ILE A 343 -12.91 6.92 -11.93
CA ILE A 343 -11.58 7.15 -12.51
C ILE A 343 -10.95 5.81 -12.91
N GLU A 344 -10.79 4.93 -11.94
CA GLU A 344 -10.22 3.59 -12.11
C GLU A 344 -10.63 2.69 -10.94
N LEU A 345 -10.20 1.44 -10.92
CA LEU A 345 -10.34 0.56 -9.75
C LEU A 345 -9.41 1.03 -8.63
N SER A 346 -9.76 0.75 -7.36
CA SER A 346 -8.88 1.00 -6.21
C SER A 346 -7.83 -0.11 -6.00
N PHE A 347 -8.09 -1.29 -6.56
CA PHE A 347 -7.19 -2.45 -6.68
C PHE A 347 -7.77 -3.44 -7.69
N GLU A 348 -6.99 -4.45 -8.07
CA GLU A 348 -7.47 -5.51 -8.98
C GLU A 348 -8.61 -6.29 -8.32
N THR A 349 -9.76 -6.38 -8.97
CA THR A 349 -10.93 -7.09 -8.45
C THR A 349 -10.63 -8.57 -8.20
N ILE A 350 -10.74 -8.99 -6.95
CA ILE A 350 -10.65 -10.38 -6.53
C ILE A 350 -12.01 -11.03 -6.72
N SER A 351 -12.07 -12.06 -7.56
CA SER A 351 -13.28 -12.87 -7.79
C SER A 351 -12.88 -14.34 -7.66
N ALA A 352 -13.19 -14.94 -6.52
CA ALA A 352 -12.66 -16.25 -6.13
C ALA A 352 -13.78 -17.22 -5.75
N TYR A 353 -13.90 -18.31 -6.51
CA TYR A 353 -14.94 -19.33 -6.34
C TYR A 353 -14.41 -20.57 -5.61
N GLY A 354 -15.14 -21.04 -4.63
CA GLY A 354 -14.83 -22.28 -3.91
C GLY A 354 -13.44 -22.26 -3.28
N ALA A 355 -12.58 -23.20 -3.67
CA ALA A 355 -11.23 -23.34 -3.11
C ALA A 355 -10.29 -22.16 -3.43
N ASN A 356 -10.49 -21.47 -4.56
CA ASN A 356 -9.68 -20.31 -4.93
C ASN A 356 -9.82 -19.16 -3.91
N ALA A 357 -10.98 -19.06 -3.24
CA ALA A 357 -11.21 -18.08 -2.19
C ALA A 357 -10.36 -18.28 -0.93
N ALA A 358 -9.69 -19.42 -0.78
CA ALA A 358 -8.71 -19.61 0.29
C ALA A 358 -7.41 -18.81 0.08
N MET A 359 -7.15 -18.32 -1.14
CA MET A 359 -6.06 -17.41 -1.48
C MET A 359 -6.55 -15.98 -1.34
N MET A 360 -6.08 -15.25 -0.31
CA MET A 360 -6.59 -13.92 0.07
C MET A 360 -6.45 -12.88 -1.04
N HIS A 361 -5.39 -12.97 -1.86
CA HIS A 361 -5.10 -12.10 -3.00
C HIS A 361 -5.13 -12.90 -4.31
N TYR A 362 -6.22 -13.65 -4.52
CA TYR A 362 -6.42 -14.40 -5.75
C TYR A 362 -6.67 -13.47 -6.94
N SER A 363 -5.95 -13.66 -8.02
CA SER A 363 -6.19 -12.96 -9.29
C SER A 363 -6.71 -13.95 -10.34
N ALA A 364 -7.93 -13.73 -10.80
CA ALA A 364 -8.55 -14.53 -11.84
C ALA A 364 -8.06 -14.08 -13.23
N THR A 365 -7.36 -14.97 -13.94
CA THR A 365 -6.93 -14.72 -15.32
C THR A 365 -7.70 -15.60 -16.30
N LYS A 366 -7.71 -15.24 -17.60
CA LYS A 366 -8.39 -16.05 -18.64
C LYS A 366 -7.90 -17.50 -18.68
N ASP A 367 -6.61 -17.70 -18.37
CA ASP A 367 -5.98 -19.02 -18.46
C ASP A 367 -6.03 -19.78 -17.11
N ASN A 368 -6.40 -19.10 -16.02
CA ASN A 368 -6.41 -19.68 -14.67
C ASN A 368 -7.57 -19.10 -13.86
N CYS A 369 -8.79 -19.54 -14.16
CA CYS A 369 -9.98 -19.20 -13.40
C CYS A 369 -10.99 -20.34 -13.42
N ALA A 370 -11.82 -20.43 -12.38
CA ALA A 370 -12.87 -21.43 -12.28
C ALA A 370 -14.15 -20.99 -12.99
N THR A 371 -14.92 -21.96 -13.50
CA THR A 371 -16.29 -21.74 -13.98
C THR A 371 -17.25 -21.77 -12.80
N LEU A 372 -18.11 -20.77 -12.67
CA LEU A 372 -19.08 -20.65 -11.60
C LEU A 372 -20.22 -21.65 -11.77
N LYS A 373 -20.51 -22.39 -10.72
CA LYS A 373 -21.62 -23.36 -10.66
C LYS A 373 -22.72 -22.86 -9.73
N PRO A 374 -23.98 -23.36 -9.85
CA PRO A 374 -25.07 -23.02 -8.95
C PRO A 374 -24.95 -23.82 -7.62
N GLU A 375 -23.78 -23.75 -7.01
CA GLU A 375 -23.41 -24.39 -5.72
C GLU A 375 -22.28 -23.60 -5.08
N GLY A 376 -22.09 -23.74 -3.77
CA GLY A 376 -20.99 -23.11 -3.05
C GLY A 376 -21.08 -21.59 -2.95
N MET A 377 -19.92 -20.92 -2.94
CA MET A 377 -19.81 -19.48 -2.73
C MET A 377 -18.78 -18.85 -3.66
N LEU A 378 -19.04 -17.60 -4.02
CA LEU A 378 -18.11 -16.69 -4.68
C LEU A 378 -17.74 -15.59 -3.69
N LEU A 379 -16.47 -15.45 -3.37
CA LEU A 379 -15.90 -14.30 -2.67
C LEU A 379 -15.53 -13.25 -3.71
N VAL A 380 -16.05 -12.03 -3.56
CA VAL A 380 -15.68 -10.89 -4.40
C VAL A 380 -15.25 -9.75 -3.51
N ASP A 381 -14.02 -9.29 -3.72
CA ASP A 381 -13.39 -8.17 -3.05
C ASP A 381 -12.97 -7.15 -4.11
N SER A 382 -13.40 -5.91 -3.96
CA SER A 382 -13.33 -4.94 -5.05
C SER A 382 -13.66 -3.53 -4.61
N GLY A 383 -13.12 -2.57 -5.32
CA GLY A 383 -13.39 -1.16 -5.07
C GLY A 383 -13.05 -0.25 -6.25
N GLY A 384 -13.33 1.03 -6.11
CA GLY A 384 -13.07 2.02 -7.15
C GLY A 384 -12.54 3.34 -6.60
N GLN A 385 -11.81 4.04 -7.46
CA GLN A 385 -11.38 5.43 -7.29
C GLN A 385 -12.40 6.34 -7.97
N TYR A 386 -12.98 7.25 -7.22
CA TYR A 386 -13.96 8.23 -7.67
C TYR A 386 -13.51 9.63 -7.26
N MET A 387 -13.94 10.67 -7.97
CA MET A 387 -13.66 12.05 -7.55
C MET A 387 -14.11 12.34 -6.10
N ARG A 388 -15.07 11.57 -5.61
CA ARG A 388 -15.61 11.65 -4.24
C ARG A 388 -14.93 10.74 -3.23
N GLY A 389 -13.91 9.97 -3.62
CA GLY A 389 -13.14 9.13 -2.70
C GLY A 389 -12.85 7.73 -3.23
N THR A 390 -12.34 6.89 -2.35
CA THR A 390 -11.96 5.50 -2.60
C THR A 390 -12.97 4.57 -1.96
N THR A 391 -13.33 3.46 -2.61
CA THR A 391 -14.17 2.41 -2.02
C THR A 391 -13.41 1.10 -1.93
N ASP A 392 -13.77 0.32 -0.90
CA ASP A 392 -13.27 -1.02 -0.62
C ASP A 392 -14.39 -1.85 0.01
N VAL A 393 -14.72 -3.01 -0.60
CA VAL A 393 -15.82 -3.83 -0.12
C VAL A 393 -15.68 -5.29 -0.53
N THR A 394 -15.84 -6.19 0.42
CA THR A 394 -15.93 -7.62 0.15
C THR A 394 -17.33 -8.17 0.42
N ARG A 395 -17.81 -9.03 -0.49
CA ARG A 395 -18.99 -9.87 -0.28
C ARG A 395 -18.69 -11.32 -0.64
N THR A 396 -19.03 -12.23 0.27
CA THR A 396 -19.06 -13.67 -0.02
C THR A 396 -20.49 -14.07 -0.38
N ILE A 397 -20.71 -14.38 -1.64
CA ILE A 397 -22.04 -14.59 -2.24
C ILE A 397 -22.33 -16.08 -2.35
N VAL A 398 -23.40 -16.55 -1.73
CA VAL A 398 -23.86 -17.94 -1.86
C VAL A 398 -24.55 -18.12 -3.22
N LEU A 399 -24.02 -19.04 -4.02
CA LEU A 399 -24.54 -19.38 -5.36
C LEU A 399 -25.47 -20.61 -5.37
N GLY A 400 -25.48 -21.39 -4.27
CA GLY A 400 -26.32 -22.58 -4.15
C GLY A 400 -26.08 -23.31 -2.84
N PRO A 401 -26.34 -24.61 -2.72
CA PRO A 401 -26.22 -25.35 -1.48
C PRO A 401 -24.80 -25.26 -0.89
N VAL A 402 -24.71 -25.03 0.42
CA VAL A 402 -23.46 -25.00 1.21
C VAL A 402 -23.59 -25.89 2.45
N SER A 403 -22.48 -26.42 2.94
CA SER A 403 -22.43 -27.25 4.16
C SER A 403 -22.70 -26.45 5.42
N ASP A 404 -23.06 -27.14 6.51
CA ASP A 404 -23.24 -26.51 7.81
C ASP A 404 -21.92 -25.97 8.40
N GLU A 405 -20.76 -26.54 8.02
CA GLU A 405 -19.44 -25.99 8.32
C GLU A 405 -19.29 -24.58 7.75
N ILE A 406 -19.64 -24.40 6.48
CA ILE A 406 -19.57 -23.11 5.78
C ILE A 406 -20.55 -22.11 6.39
N LYS A 407 -21.81 -22.52 6.66
CA LYS A 407 -22.81 -21.65 7.30
C LYS A 407 -22.33 -21.15 8.67
N LYS A 408 -21.71 -22.04 9.46
CA LYS A 408 -21.13 -21.68 10.76
C LYS A 408 -19.99 -20.68 10.58
N ALA A 409 -19.02 -20.93 9.70
CA ALA A 409 -17.91 -20.04 9.44
C ALA A 409 -18.38 -18.65 8.96
N TYR A 410 -19.33 -18.62 8.01
CA TYR A 410 -19.92 -17.38 7.50
C TYR A 410 -20.61 -16.57 8.61
N THR A 411 -21.43 -17.24 9.44
CA THR A 411 -22.13 -16.59 10.54
C THR A 411 -21.18 -16.02 11.58
N LEU A 412 -20.10 -16.73 11.91
CA LEU A 412 -19.09 -16.26 12.86
C LEU A 412 -18.30 -15.07 12.31
N THR A 413 -17.94 -15.09 11.01
CA THR A 413 -17.30 -13.96 10.34
C THR A 413 -18.20 -12.72 10.36
N LEU A 414 -19.47 -12.87 9.96
CA LEU A 414 -20.45 -11.79 10.00
C LEU A 414 -20.66 -11.25 11.42
N LYS A 415 -20.75 -12.14 12.42
CA LYS A 415 -20.88 -11.74 13.84
C LYS A 415 -19.67 -10.92 14.29
N GLY A 416 -18.46 -11.31 13.89
CA GLY A 416 -17.24 -10.57 14.20
C GLY A 416 -17.22 -9.19 13.57
N MET A 417 -17.52 -9.10 12.27
CA MET A 417 -17.59 -7.84 11.53
C MET A 417 -18.61 -6.89 12.18
N LEU A 418 -19.83 -7.34 12.45
CA LEU A 418 -20.86 -6.53 13.09
C LEU A 418 -20.48 -6.10 14.52
N ALA A 419 -19.78 -6.96 15.28
CA ALA A 419 -19.34 -6.61 16.64
C ALA A 419 -18.26 -5.51 16.63
N LEU A 420 -17.39 -5.49 15.63
CA LEU A 420 -16.39 -4.42 15.48
C LEU A 420 -17.05 -3.13 14.97
N ALA A 421 -17.96 -3.23 14.00
CA ALA A 421 -18.68 -2.07 13.45
C ALA A 421 -19.56 -1.35 14.49
N ASP A 422 -20.14 -2.08 15.45
CA ASP A 422 -20.99 -1.52 16.54
C ASP A 422 -20.18 -1.19 17.81
N ALA A 423 -18.85 -1.23 17.75
CA ALA A 423 -18.01 -1.09 18.92
C ALA A 423 -18.07 0.33 19.52
N ARG A 424 -18.28 0.41 20.83
CA ARG A 424 -18.06 1.62 21.63
C ARG A 424 -16.84 1.43 22.50
N PHE A 425 -15.95 2.41 22.48
CA PHE A 425 -14.66 2.32 23.17
C PHE A 425 -14.22 3.67 23.73
N LEU A 426 -13.31 3.64 24.69
CA LEU A 426 -12.76 4.83 25.28
C LEU A 426 -11.73 5.47 24.34
N TYR A 427 -11.69 6.79 24.33
CA TYR A 427 -10.63 7.52 23.64
C TYR A 427 -9.25 7.08 24.15
N GLY A 428 -8.30 6.90 23.25
CA GLY A 428 -6.99 6.33 23.52
C GLY A 428 -6.86 4.85 23.14
N CYS A 429 -7.98 4.17 22.80
CA CYS A 429 -7.90 2.84 22.21
C CYS A 429 -7.25 2.89 20.81
N THR A 430 -6.54 1.82 20.50
CA THR A 430 -5.92 1.58 19.20
C THR A 430 -6.64 0.43 18.49
N GLY A 431 -6.39 0.26 17.19
CA GLY A 431 -6.93 -0.89 16.47
C GLY A 431 -6.49 -2.24 17.02
N PHE A 432 -5.33 -2.29 17.70
CA PHE A 432 -4.88 -3.48 18.42
C PHE A 432 -5.83 -3.89 19.57
N ASN A 433 -6.41 -2.92 20.27
CA ASN A 433 -7.37 -3.20 21.34
C ASN A 433 -8.72 -3.71 20.79
N LEU A 434 -9.09 -3.26 19.60
CA LEU A 434 -10.43 -3.47 19.02
C LEU A 434 -10.53 -4.73 18.15
N ASP A 435 -9.43 -5.20 17.58
CA ASP A 435 -9.37 -6.37 16.68
C ASP A 435 -10.01 -7.62 17.29
N ILE A 436 -9.92 -7.80 18.61
CA ILE A 436 -10.53 -8.94 19.31
C ILE A 436 -12.06 -9.04 19.13
N LEU A 437 -12.73 -7.91 18.86
CA LEU A 437 -14.18 -7.91 18.65
C LEU A 437 -14.54 -8.67 17.38
N ALA A 438 -13.73 -8.56 16.33
CA ALA A 438 -13.90 -9.31 15.09
C ALA A 438 -13.41 -10.76 15.22
N ARG A 439 -12.28 -11.00 15.91
CA ARG A 439 -11.68 -12.35 16.04
C ARG A 439 -12.33 -13.21 17.10
N GLY A 440 -12.85 -12.62 18.16
CA GLY A 440 -13.38 -13.34 19.30
C GLY A 440 -14.35 -14.47 18.94
N PRO A 441 -15.41 -14.22 18.14
CA PRO A 441 -16.33 -15.26 17.71
C PRO A 441 -15.69 -16.43 16.95
N LEU A 442 -14.63 -16.16 16.19
CA LEU A 442 -13.87 -17.18 15.45
C LEU A 442 -12.96 -17.98 16.39
N TRP A 443 -12.23 -17.32 17.29
CA TRP A 443 -11.34 -17.97 18.25
C TRP A 443 -12.10 -18.88 19.21
N GLU A 444 -13.29 -18.48 19.70
CA GLU A 444 -14.18 -19.33 20.50
C GLU A 444 -14.56 -20.63 19.76
N ALA A 445 -14.60 -20.61 18.44
CA ALA A 445 -14.89 -21.78 17.61
C ALA A 445 -13.65 -22.54 17.13
N GLY A 446 -12.44 -22.13 17.55
CA GLY A 446 -11.16 -22.70 17.11
C GLY A 446 -10.77 -22.34 15.68
N LEU A 447 -11.34 -21.26 15.13
CA LEU A 447 -11.03 -20.71 13.82
C LEU A 447 -10.16 -19.45 13.96
N ASP A 448 -9.38 -19.14 12.95
CA ASP A 448 -8.56 -17.92 12.88
C ASP A 448 -8.27 -17.54 11.42
N TYR A 449 -7.82 -16.30 11.21
CA TYR A 449 -7.27 -15.81 9.95
C TYR A 449 -5.92 -15.12 10.17
N ARG A 450 -5.03 -15.20 9.17
CA ARG A 450 -3.62 -14.82 9.32
C ARG A 450 -3.28 -13.42 8.81
N CYS A 451 -4.26 -12.66 8.33
CA CYS A 451 -4.13 -11.27 7.91
C CYS A 451 -4.58 -10.30 9.01
N GLY A 452 -4.44 -8.98 8.77
CA GLY A 452 -5.10 -7.94 9.55
C GLY A 452 -6.61 -8.05 9.44
N THR A 453 -7.32 -7.40 10.34
CA THR A 453 -8.79 -7.30 10.28
C THR A 453 -9.22 -6.05 9.51
N GLY A 454 -8.30 -5.11 9.28
CA GLY A 454 -8.59 -3.91 8.51
C GLY A 454 -7.43 -2.93 8.50
N HIS A 455 -7.54 -1.96 7.61
CA HIS A 455 -6.57 -0.90 7.35
C HIS A 455 -7.27 0.44 7.15
N GLY A 456 -6.55 1.55 7.30
CA GLY A 456 -7.07 2.86 6.91
C GLY A 456 -7.32 2.91 5.40
N VAL A 457 -8.25 3.75 4.98
CA VAL A 457 -8.58 3.95 3.56
C VAL A 457 -8.33 5.40 3.17
N GLY A 458 -7.67 5.61 2.02
CA GLY A 458 -7.37 6.92 1.49
C GLY A 458 -8.60 7.64 0.93
N TYR A 459 -8.50 8.95 0.74
CA TYR A 459 -9.52 9.73 0.04
C TYR A 459 -9.05 10.06 -1.36
N LEU A 460 -9.55 9.32 -2.36
CA LEU A 460 -9.05 9.37 -3.75
C LEU A 460 -7.52 9.24 -3.77
N LEU A 461 -7.03 8.20 -3.08
CA LEU A 461 -5.63 7.83 -2.87
C LEU A 461 -5.55 6.31 -2.64
N ASN A 462 -4.38 5.80 -2.20
CA ASN A 462 -4.21 4.38 -1.95
C ASN A 462 -5.31 3.84 -1.03
N VAL A 463 -5.89 2.71 -1.43
CA VAL A 463 -6.88 1.96 -0.63
C VAL A 463 -6.29 1.57 0.73
N HIS A 464 -5.02 1.19 0.78
CA HIS A 464 -4.29 0.91 2.02
C HIS A 464 -3.62 2.16 2.58
N GLU A 465 -4.28 2.84 3.50
CA GLU A 465 -3.76 4.06 4.13
C GLU A 465 -3.27 3.80 5.57
N SER A 466 -2.07 4.29 5.88
CA SER A 466 -1.57 4.37 7.26
C SER A 466 -2.07 5.67 7.94
N PRO A 467 -2.09 5.76 9.29
CA PRO A 467 -1.51 4.83 10.27
C PRO A 467 -2.51 3.89 10.96
N ASN A 468 -3.82 4.06 10.78
CA ASN A 468 -4.85 3.28 11.46
C ASN A 468 -5.06 1.90 10.82
N GLY A 469 -5.62 0.96 11.58
CA GLY A 469 -5.93 -0.38 11.13
C GLY A 469 -6.21 -1.31 12.31
N PHE A 470 -6.88 -2.44 12.05
CA PHE A 470 -7.21 -3.43 13.07
C PHE A 470 -6.32 -4.67 12.92
N ARG A 471 -5.61 -5.07 14.00
CA ARG A 471 -4.78 -6.27 14.02
C ARG A 471 -4.46 -6.72 15.44
N TRP A 472 -4.41 -8.03 15.66
CA TRP A 472 -4.29 -8.62 17.00
C TRP A 472 -2.86 -8.70 17.53
N LYS A 473 -1.86 -8.57 16.69
CA LYS A 473 -0.44 -8.63 17.10
C LYS A 473 0.36 -7.48 16.51
N HIS A 474 1.37 -7.07 17.23
CA HIS A 474 2.33 -6.10 16.72
C HIS A 474 3.13 -6.67 15.56
N ILE A 475 3.20 -5.92 14.48
CA ILE A 475 4.06 -6.20 13.34
C ILE A 475 5.19 -5.18 13.37
N LEU A 476 6.42 -5.68 13.45
CA LEU A 476 7.58 -4.81 13.50
C LEU A 476 7.61 -3.87 12.28
N GLY A 477 7.61 -2.58 12.56
CA GLY A 477 7.62 -1.57 11.51
C GLY A 477 6.24 -1.01 11.12
N GLN A 478 5.13 -1.50 11.67
CA GLN A 478 3.80 -0.87 11.51
C GLN A 478 3.46 0.01 12.72
N ASN A 479 2.57 1.00 12.52
CA ASN A 479 2.15 1.88 13.61
C ASN A 479 0.93 1.31 14.36
N ASP A 480 1.15 0.20 15.06
CA ASP A 480 0.10 -0.50 15.82
C ASP A 480 -0.41 0.27 17.05
N LEU A 481 0.24 1.40 17.39
CA LEU A 481 -0.11 2.27 18.50
C LEU A 481 -0.89 3.52 18.06
N CYS A 482 -1.40 3.54 16.83
CA CYS A 482 -2.24 4.63 16.37
C CYS A 482 -3.55 4.65 17.16
N VAL A 483 -3.78 5.74 17.89
CA VAL A 483 -5.07 5.99 18.55
C VAL A 483 -6.14 6.21 17.48
N MET A 484 -7.29 5.60 17.66
CA MET A 484 -8.44 5.77 16.77
C MET A 484 -9.06 7.14 17.01
N GLU A 485 -8.87 8.04 16.04
CA GLU A 485 -9.39 9.41 16.09
C GLU A 485 -10.74 9.51 15.36
N PRO A 486 -11.68 10.33 15.85
CA PRO A 486 -12.89 10.65 15.10
C PRO A 486 -12.56 11.19 13.70
N GLY A 487 -13.19 10.65 12.67
CA GLY A 487 -12.90 10.95 11.27
C GLY A 487 -11.99 9.93 10.58
N MET A 488 -11.35 9.02 11.31
CA MET A 488 -10.63 7.91 10.67
C MET A 488 -11.59 6.92 10.03
N VAL A 489 -11.31 6.60 8.77
CA VAL A 489 -11.99 5.56 7.99
C VAL A 489 -11.11 4.32 7.98
N THR A 490 -11.69 3.16 8.27
CA THR A 490 -10.93 1.90 8.40
C THR A 490 -11.77 0.76 7.84
N SER A 491 -11.18 -0.15 7.05
CA SER A 491 -11.86 -1.37 6.64
C SER A 491 -12.08 -2.30 7.83
N ASP A 492 -13.17 -3.05 7.79
CA ASP A 492 -13.55 -4.08 8.78
C ASP A 492 -13.85 -5.35 8.00
N GLU A 493 -12.83 -6.19 7.82
CA GLU A 493 -12.75 -7.29 6.83
C GLU A 493 -12.33 -8.64 7.43
N PRO A 494 -12.95 -9.10 8.53
CA PRO A 494 -12.63 -10.42 9.06
C PRO A 494 -12.95 -11.54 8.06
N GLY A 495 -12.21 -12.64 8.15
CA GLY A 495 -12.39 -13.75 7.23
C GLY A 495 -12.09 -15.13 7.82
N VAL A 496 -12.38 -16.17 7.04
CA VAL A 496 -11.97 -17.56 7.29
C VAL A 496 -11.48 -18.15 5.98
N TYR A 497 -10.29 -18.72 5.99
CA TYR A 497 -9.64 -19.26 4.78
C TYR A 497 -9.19 -20.69 5.06
N VAL A 498 -9.82 -21.65 4.38
CA VAL A 498 -9.54 -23.08 4.55
C VAL A 498 -8.96 -23.61 3.26
N ASP A 499 -7.65 -23.87 3.29
CA ASP A 499 -6.88 -24.32 2.11
C ASP A 499 -7.54 -25.52 1.42
N GLY A 500 -7.63 -25.43 0.08
CA GLY A 500 -8.25 -26.43 -0.77
C GLY A 500 -9.78 -26.58 -0.62
N LYS A 501 -10.45 -25.74 0.19
CA LYS A 501 -11.89 -25.84 0.44
C LYS A 501 -12.67 -24.55 0.10
N TYR A 502 -12.47 -23.48 0.86
CA TYR A 502 -13.23 -22.22 0.71
C TYR A 502 -12.54 -21.05 1.41
N GLY A 503 -12.92 -19.83 1.01
CA GLY A 503 -12.64 -18.59 1.72
C GLY A 503 -13.93 -17.80 1.95
N ILE A 504 -13.95 -17.07 3.06
CA ILE A 504 -15.02 -16.15 3.45
C ILE A 504 -14.36 -14.86 3.91
N ARG A 505 -14.74 -13.72 3.34
CA ARG A 505 -14.46 -12.37 3.82
C ARG A 505 -15.75 -11.56 3.71
N ILE A 506 -16.05 -10.78 4.72
CA ILE A 506 -17.20 -9.87 4.75
C ILE A 506 -16.67 -8.54 5.24
N GLU A 507 -16.82 -7.51 4.42
CA GLU A 507 -16.16 -6.24 4.64
C GLU A 507 -17.06 -5.04 4.42
N ASN A 508 -16.87 -4.04 5.26
CA ASN A 508 -17.31 -2.67 5.06
C ASN A 508 -16.19 -1.72 5.48
N GLU A 509 -16.21 -0.50 4.96
CA GLU A 509 -15.50 0.62 5.59
C GLU A 509 -16.33 1.16 6.74
N ILE A 510 -15.68 1.45 7.87
CA ILE A 510 -16.31 2.04 9.05
C ILE A 510 -15.62 3.35 9.43
N VAL A 511 -16.39 4.30 9.96
CA VAL A 511 -15.90 5.61 10.40
C VAL A 511 -15.88 5.67 11.91
N CYS A 512 -14.74 6.00 12.50
CA CYS A 512 -14.67 6.35 13.91
C CYS A 512 -15.38 7.68 14.14
N VAL A 513 -16.33 7.71 15.06
CA VAL A 513 -17.10 8.91 15.40
C VAL A 513 -17.08 9.15 16.90
N ARG A 514 -17.24 10.43 17.29
CA ARG A 514 -17.45 10.76 18.70
C ARG A 514 -18.88 10.47 19.07
N ASP A 515 -19.10 9.68 20.11
CA ASP A 515 -20.45 9.32 20.60
C ASP A 515 -20.88 10.35 21.69
N TYR A 516 -20.29 10.29 22.88
CA TYR A 516 -20.58 11.23 23.98
C TYR A 516 -19.36 11.41 24.89
N GLU A 517 -19.37 12.46 25.68
CA GLU A 517 -18.42 12.67 26.78
C GLU A 517 -19.08 12.28 28.10
N ASN A 518 -18.37 11.47 28.89
CA ASN A 518 -18.69 11.24 30.29
C ASN A 518 -17.71 12.01 31.17
N GLU A 519 -18.18 12.36 32.40
CA GLU A 519 -17.39 13.08 33.40
C GLU A 519 -16.11 12.35 33.82
#